data_9ec5ed7df19e291c375d8c4f7027ee88
#
_entry.id   9ec5ed7df19e291c375d8c4f7027ee88
#
_cell.length_a   1.000
_cell.length_b   1.000
_cell.length_c   1.000
_cell.angle_alpha   90.00
_cell.angle_beta   90.00
_cell.angle_gamma   90.00
#
_symmetry.space_group_name_H-M   'P 1'
#
loop_
_entity.id
_entity.type
_entity.pdbx_description
1 polymer ?
#
loop_
_entity_poly.entity_id
_entity_poly.type
_entity_poly.pdbx_seq_one_letter_code
_entity_poly.pdbx_strand_id
1 'polypeptide(L)'
;MSDQSTNSGTSSKKVIAGEKLKGAEKVARIPIKVRQPAERLRKPSWIRAKSPFHPNVKKLKSVLREQKLFTVCEEAACPNLGECFGKGTATFMIMGEICTRRCPFCDVGHGRPKPLDTDEPSHLAETIKAMGLRYVVITSVDRDDLRDGGAAHFVECIEKTRILNPDIEIEILVPDFRGRMDVALEIMHEAPPDVFNHNLETIPRLYKQCRPGSDYQWSLDLLKRFKQTHPEVATKSGLMLGLGESKHEVIEVMKDMRAHDVEMLTLGQYLQPSKHHLPVERYVDPEEFDELYKVGMELGFKHVASGPMVRSSYHADLQAHGEFSG
;
A
#
# COMPACT_ATOMS: atom_id res chain seq x y z
N MET A 1 16.06 44.73 -34.17
CA MET A 1 15.61 43.33 -34.19
C MET A 1 15.60 42.86 -32.76
N SER A 2 14.41 42.90 -32.19
CA SER A 2 14.18 42.64 -30.75
C SER A 2 13.86 41.14 -30.52
N ASP A 3 14.73 40.54 -29.75
CA ASP A 3 14.60 39.15 -29.33
C ASP A 3 13.60 39.09 -28.16
N GLN A 4 12.43 38.50 -28.38
CA GLN A 4 11.43 38.23 -27.35
C GLN A 4 11.60 36.81 -26.82
N SER A 5 12.38 36.68 -25.73
CA SER A 5 12.42 35.46 -24.96
C SER A 5 11.14 35.31 -24.17
N THR A 6 10.23 34.42 -24.62
CA THR A 6 9.05 34.03 -23.89
C THR A 6 9.42 33.13 -22.70
N ASN A 7 9.43 33.75 -21.53
CA ASN A 7 9.59 33.08 -20.25
C ASN A 7 8.26 32.42 -19.86
N SER A 8 8.08 31.12 -20.14
CA SER A 8 6.93 30.34 -19.68
C SER A 8 7.11 29.93 -18.22
N GLY A 9 6.86 30.88 -17.33
CA GLY A 9 6.77 30.62 -15.89
C GLY A 9 5.58 29.72 -15.59
N THR A 10 5.84 28.45 -15.28
CA THR A 10 4.85 27.55 -14.69
C THR A 10 4.48 28.06 -13.31
N SER A 11 3.37 28.82 -13.25
CA SER A 11 2.74 29.23 -11.99
C SER A 11 2.31 27.98 -11.22
N SER A 12 3.02 27.64 -10.15
CA SER A 12 2.61 26.59 -9.22
C SER A 12 1.35 27.04 -8.49
N LYS A 13 0.17 26.65 -8.99
CA LYS A 13 -1.09 26.86 -8.27
C LYS A 13 -0.96 26.33 -6.85
N LYS A 14 -1.28 27.15 -5.84
CA LYS A 14 -1.37 26.72 -4.44
C LYS A 14 -2.41 25.61 -4.31
N VAL A 15 -2.03 24.47 -3.72
CA VAL A 15 -2.97 23.37 -3.44
C VAL A 15 -3.90 23.79 -2.31
N ILE A 16 -5.20 23.74 -2.56
CA ILE A 16 -6.23 24.04 -1.57
C ILE A 16 -6.46 22.79 -0.70
N ALA A 17 -6.73 22.97 0.58
CA ALA A 17 -7.05 21.85 1.48
C ALA A 17 -8.31 21.12 0.98
N GLY A 18 -8.20 19.78 0.84
CA GLY A 18 -9.27 18.95 0.30
C GLY A 18 -9.31 18.84 -1.23
N GLU A 19 -8.42 19.53 -1.96
CA GLU A 19 -8.26 19.35 -3.41
C GLU A 19 -7.48 18.06 -3.68
N LYS A 20 -8.11 17.13 -4.41
CA LYS A 20 -7.57 15.79 -4.74
C LYS A 20 -7.01 15.80 -6.16
N LEU A 21 -5.69 15.69 -6.27
CA LEU A 21 -5.00 15.60 -7.57
C LEU A 21 -4.75 14.13 -7.91
N LYS A 22 -5.13 13.71 -9.11
CA LYS A 22 -4.89 12.33 -9.65
C LYS A 22 -4.21 12.37 -11.01
N GLY A 23 -3.67 11.24 -11.44
CA GLY A 23 -3.12 11.02 -12.78
C GLY A 23 -2.10 12.08 -13.21
N ALA A 24 -2.38 12.79 -14.31
CA ALA A 24 -1.48 13.79 -14.88
C ALA A 24 -1.14 14.94 -13.92
N GLU A 25 -2.12 15.46 -13.20
CA GLU A 25 -1.93 16.59 -12.29
C GLU A 25 -1.05 16.21 -11.09
N LYS A 26 -1.22 15.00 -10.54
CA LYS A 26 -0.36 14.45 -9.50
C LYS A 26 1.07 14.27 -10.02
N VAL A 27 1.21 13.60 -11.15
CA VAL A 27 2.54 13.26 -11.72
C VAL A 27 3.31 14.50 -12.17
N ALA A 28 2.63 15.53 -12.70
CA ALA A 28 3.27 16.79 -13.09
C ALA A 28 3.96 17.52 -11.91
N ARG A 29 3.60 17.20 -10.67
CA ARG A 29 4.18 17.79 -9.46
C ARG A 29 5.29 16.95 -8.82
N ILE A 30 5.63 15.80 -9.40
CA ILE A 30 6.71 14.94 -8.91
C ILE A 30 8.06 15.56 -9.33
N PRO A 31 9.09 15.55 -8.45
CA PRO A 31 10.40 16.13 -8.77
C PRO A 31 11.17 15.34 -9.84
N ILE A 32 10.71 14.15 -10.18
CA ILE A 32 11.31 13.28 -11.19
C ILE A 32 10.48 13.27 -12.47
N LYS A 33 11.14 13.16 -13.62
CA LYS A 33 10.47 13.01 -14.91
C LYS A 33 10.04 11.55 -15.12
N VAL A 34 8.74 11.29 -15.16
CA VAL A 34 8.20 10.00 -15.61
C VAL A 34 8.24 9.97 -17.14
N ARG A 35 9.15 9.16 -17.70
CA ARG A 35 9.27 8.94 -19.14
C ARG A 35 8.37 7.78 -19.54
N GLN A 36 7.56 7.97 -20.58
CA GLN A 36 6.75 6.89 -21.14
C GLN A 36 7.50 6.29 -22.34
N PRO A 37 7.48 4.96 -22.52
CA PRO A 37 8.03 4.33 -23.72
C PRO A 37 7.17 4.72 -24.95
N ALA A 38 7.79 4.67 -26.13
CA ALA A 38 7.11 4.95 -27.40
C ALA A 38 5.96 3.94 -27.63
N GLU A 39 6.17 2.70 -27.26
CA GLU A 39 5.19 1.63 -27.32
C GLU A 39 5.02 0.97 -25.96
N ARG A 40 3.76 0.73 -25.56
CA ARG A 40 3.44 0.06 -24.31
C ARG A 40 3.47 -1.45 -24.50
N LEU A 41 3.99 -2.15 -23.48
CA LEU A 41 3.91 -3.59 -23.43
C LEU A 41 2.44 -4.05 -23.37
N ARG A 42 2.10 -5.06 -24.17
CA ARG A 42 0.79 -5.72 -24.09
C ARG A 42 0.74 -6.59 -22.86
N LYS A 43 -0.40 -6.53 -22.14
CA LYS A 43 -0.64 -7.42 -21.00
C LYS A 43 -0.69 -8.88 -21.48
N PRO A 44 0.11 -9.78 -20.91
CA PRO A 44 0.07 -11.19 -21.24
C PRO A 44 -1.22 -11.85 -20.72
N SER A 45 -1.45 -13.08 -21.19
CA SER A 45 -2.70 -13.81 -20.91
C SER A 45 -2.93 -14.15 -19.44
N TRP A 46 -1.87 -14.24 -18.64
CA TRP A 46 -1.95 -14.53 -17.21
C TRP A 46 -2.30 -13.29 -16.34
N ILE A 47 -2.22 -12.08 -16.87
CA ILE A 47 -2.67 -10.87 -16.19
C ILE A 47 -4.15 -10.64 -16.47
N ARG A 48 -5.01 -11.30 -15.67
CA ARG A 48 -6.47 -11.21 -15.81
C ARG A 48 -7.13 -10.88 -14.49
N ALA A 49 -7.79 -9.72 -14.41
CA ALA A 49 -8.67 -9.38 -13.31
C ALA A 49 -10.02 -10.09 -13.45
N LYS A 50 -10.60 -10.53 -12.32
CA LYS A 50 -11.97 -11.03 -12.29
C LYS A 50 -12.97 -9.89 -12.48
N SER A 51 -14.13 -10.19 -13.06
CA SER A 51 -15.15 -9.18 -13.34
C SER A 51 -15.66 -8.53 -12.03
N PRO A 52 -15.82 -7.19 -11.98
CA PRO A 52 -16.37 -6.50 -10.81
C PRO A 52 -17.90 -6.59 -10.69
N PHE A 53 -18.56 -7.29 -11.63
CA PHE A 53 -20.05 -7.39 -11.67
C PHE A 53 -20.58 -8.49 -10.72
N HIS A 54 -20.30 -8.37 -9.42
CA HIS A 54 -20.89 -9.23 -8.40
C HIS A 54 -21.88 -8.42 -7.54
N PRO A 55 -23.06 -8.95 -7.15
CA PRO A 55 -24.05 -8.23 -6.34
C PRO A 55 -23.46 -7.64 -5.04
N ASN A 56 -22.57 -8.39 -4.38
CA ASN A 56 -21.90 -7.97 -3.16
C ASN A 56 -21.02 -6.73 -3.36
N VAL A 57 -20.43 -6.53 -4.55
CA VAL A 57 -19.63 -5.33 -4.86
C VAL A 57 -20.48 -4.07 -4.71
N LYS A 58 -21.68 -4.08 -5.27
CA LYS A 58 -22.60 -2.93 -5.17
C LYS A 58 -23.04 -2.68 -3.73
N LYS A 59 -23.39 -3.74 -3.00
CA LYS A 59 -23.79 -3.66 -1.58
C LYS A 59 -22.66 -3.08 -0.72
N LEU A 60 -21.44 -3.60 -0.87
CA LEU A 60 -20.28 -3.12 -0.10
C LEU A 60 -19.97 -1.65 -0.38
N LYS A 61 -20.00 -1.24 -1.66
CA LYS A 61 -19.83 0.16 -2.04
C LYS A 61 -20.89 1.09 -1.41
N SER A 62 -22.15 0.65 -1.30
CA SER A 62 -23.19 1.43 -0.61
C SER A 62 -22.85 1.63 0.86
N VAL A 63 -22.51 0.55 1.56
CA VAL A 63 -22.13 0.61 2.99
C VAL A 63 -20.95 1.55 3.22
N LEU A 64 -19.88 1.44 2.39
CA LEU A 64 -18.73 2.32 2.49
C LEU A 64 -19.08 3.80 2.32
N ARG A 65 -19.99 4.12 1.38
CA ARG A 65 -20.45 5.51 1.17
C ARG A 65 -21.29 6.04 2.33
N GLU A 66 -22.20 5.21 2.85
CA GLU A 66 -23.05 5.55 3.98
C GLU A 66 -22.22 5.82 5.24
N GLN A 67 -21.17 5.04 5.46
CA GLN A 67 -20.24 5.16 6.59
C GLN A 67 -19.06 6.12 6.34
N LYS A 68 -19.00 6.78 5.17
CA LYS A 68 -17.91 7.69 4.75
C LYS A 68 -16.52 7.05 4.79
N LEU A 69 -16.45 5.74 4.59
CA LEU A 69 -15.20 4.98 4.59
C LEU A 69 -14.61 4.86 3.19
N PHE A 70 -13.29 4.77 3.14
CA PHE A 70 -12.52 4.57 1.92
C PHE A 70 -11.87 3.18 1.91
N THR A 71 -11.59 2.68 0.71
CA THR A 71 -10.81 1.44 0.53
C THR A 71 -9.69 1.65 -0.45
N VAL A 72 -8.53 1.06 -0.19
CA VAL A 72 -7.42 1.07 -1.14
C VAL A 72 -7.80 0.36 -2.44
N CYS A 73 -8.74 -0.60 -2.37
CA CYS A 73 -9.24 -1.32 -3.54
C CYS A 73 -9.87 -0.39 -4.58
N GLU A 74 -10.58 0.66 -4.13
CA GLU A 74 -11.17 1.68 -5.01
C GLU A 74 -10.16 2.78 -5.35
N GLU A 75 -9.47 3.32 -4.36
CA GLU A 75 -8.61 4.50 -4.53
C GLU A 75 -7.34 4.21 -5.32
N ALA A 76 -6.77 3.00 -5.20
CA ALA A 76 -5.60 2.56 -5.94
C ALA A 76 -5.94 1.78 -7.23
N ALA A 77 -7.21 1.74 -7.66
CA ALA A 77 -7.67 1.01 -8.84
C ALA A 77 -7.22 -0.47 -8.85
N CYS A 78 -7.39 -1.16 -7.72
CA CYS A 78 -6.92 -2.53 -7.52
C CYS A 78 -7.58 -3.52 -8.50
N PRO A 79 -6.81 -4.36 -9.21
CA PRO A 79 -7.36 -5.33 -10.15
C PRO A 79 -8.19 -6.43 -9.50
N ASN A 80 -8.00 -6.67 -8.18
CA ASN A 80 -8.67 -7.71 -7.42
C ASN A 80 -9.98 -7.25 -6.75
N LEU A 81 -10.38 -5.98 -6.91
CA LEU A 81 -11.58 -5.40 -6.28
C LEU A 81 -12.82 -6.28 -6.47
N GLY A 82 -13.05 -6.75 -7.70
CA GLY A 82 -14.22 -7.58 -8.01
C GLY A 82 -14.25 -8.89 -7.24
N GLU A 83 -13.10 -9.51 -7.02
CA GLU A 83 -12.98 -10.75 -6.24
C GLU A 83 -13.08 -10.49 -4.73
N CYS A 84 -12.31 -9.54 -4.20
CA CYS A 84 -12.30 -9.21 -2.77
C CYS A 84 -13.69 -8.78 -2.31
N PHE A 85 -14.31 -7.83 -3.00
CA PHE A 85 -15.66 -7.35 -2.66
C PHE A 85 -16.72 -8.43 -2.88
N GLY A 86 -16.55 -9.29 -3.89
CA GLY A 86 -17.41 -10.44 -4.13
C GLY A 86 -17.40 -11.46 -2.97
N LYS A 87 -16.24 -11.61 -2.32
CA LYS A 87 -16.06 -12.47 -1.12
C LYS A 87 -16.34 -11.74 0.20
N GLY A 88 -16.72 -10.47 0.16
CA GLY A 88 -17.01 -9.67 1.36
C GLY A 88 -15.75 -9.18 2.09
N THR A 89 -14.57 -9.17 1.40
CA THR A 89 -13.33 -8.66 1.96
C THR A 89 -12.99 -7.28 1.39
N ALA A 90 -12.45 -6.39 2.23
CA ALA A 90 -11.98 -5.07 1.83
C ALA A 90 -10.76 -4.69 2.64
N THR A 91 -9.88 -3.88 2.04
CA THR A 91 -8.80 -3.21 2.76
C THR A 91 -9.22 -1.78 3.00
N PHE A 92 -9.51 -1.46 4.26
CA PHE A 92 -9.95 -0.13 4.64
C PHE A 92 -8.78 0.83 4.61
N MET A 93 -9.02 2.02 4.08
CA MET A 93 -8.05 3.11 4.02
C MET A 93 -8.53 4.25 4.89
N ILE A 94 -7.86 4.46 6.01
CA ILE A 94 -8.18 5.50 7.00
C ILE A 94 -7.48 6.82 6.72
N MET A 95 -7.85 7.88 7.44
CA MET A 95 -7.34 9.24 7.36
C MET A 95 -7.70 9.95 6.04
N GLY A 96 -8.77 9.47 5.38
CA GLY A 96 -9.30 10.05 4.16
C GLY A 96 -8.65 9.52 2.89
N GLU A 97 -8.84 10.24 1.79
CA GLU A 97 -8.50 9.80 0.43
C GLU A 97 -7.38 10.65 -0.24
N ILE A 98 -6.75 11.55 0.50
CA ILE A 98 -5.73 12.48 0.00
C ILE A 98 -4.41 12.22 0.71
N CYS A 99 -3.41 11.75 -0.03
CA CYS A 99 -2.08 11.45 0.45
C CYS A 99 -1.18 12.69 0.35
N THR A 100 -0.31 12.92 1.34
CA THR A 100 0.72 13.96 1.27
C THR A 100 1.86 13.63 0.30
N ARG A 101 2.02 12.34 -0.06
CA ARG A 101 3.05 11.83 -0.97
C ARG A 101 2.56 11.70 -2.40
N ARG A 102 3.51 11.60 -3.33
CA ARG A 102 3.26 11.61 -4.79
C ARG A 102 3.96 10.45 -5.50
N CYS A 103 3.91 9.26 -4.92
CA CYS A 103 4.53 8.08 -5.52
C CYS A 103 3.98 7.84 -6.94
N PRO A 104 4.82 7.81 -7.99
CA PRO A 104 4.34 7.75 -9.37
C PRO A 104 3.85 6.38 -9.82
N PHE A 105 3.94 5.36 -8.97
CA PHE A 105 3.32 4.05 -9.20
C PHE A 105 1.88 3.98 -8.66
N CYS A 106 1.53 4.83 -7.69
CA CYS A 106 0.29 4.75 -6.90
C CYS A 106 -0.80 5.67 -7.47
N ASP A 107 -2.05 5.20 -7.57
CA ASP A 107 -3.20 5.98 -8.07
C ASP A 107 -3.93 6.76 -6.98
N VAL A 108 -3.60 6.56 -5.70
CA VAL A 108 -4.19 7.34 -4.59
C VAL A 108 -3.95 8.84 -4.81
N GLY A 109 -4.99 9.64 -4.58
CA GLY A 109 -4.95 11.08 -4.80
C GLY A 109 -3.91 11.78 -3.93
N HIS A 110 -3.30 12.84 -4.48
CA HIS A 110 -2.33 13.68 -3.78
C HIS A 110 -2.92 15.05 -3.51
N GLY A 111 -2.54 15.65 -2.39
CA GLY A 111 -2.92 17.01 -2.07
C GLY A 111 -2.62 17.39 -0.63
N ARG A 112 -3.35 18.38 -0.15
CA ARG A 112 -3.39 18.75 1.26
C ARG A 112 -4.61 18.09 1.90
N PRO A 113 -4.44 17.08 2.78
CA PRO A 113 -5.55 16.40 3.41
C PRO A 113 -6.45 17.33 4.23
N LYS A 114 -7.68 16.89 4.45
CA LYS A 114 -8.58 17.50 5.45
C LYS A 114 -8.13 17.09 6.87
N PRO A 115 -8.62 17.75 7.92
CA PRO A 115 -8.50 17.25 9.29
C PRO A 115 -8.99 15.80 9.39
N LEU A 116 -8.50 15.06 10.39
CA LEU A 116 -8.98 13.71 10.67
C LEU A 116 -10.46 13.76 11.04
N ASP A 117 -11.22 12.75 10.60
CA ASP A 117 -12.58 12.51 11.05
C ASP A 117 -12.51 11.72 12.37
N THR A 118 -12.95 12.33 13.45
CA THR A 118 -12.95 11.74 14.81
C THR A 118 -13.91 10.57 14.93
N ASP A 119 -14.89 10.45 14.04
CA ASP A 119 -15.87 9.35 14.04
C ASP A 119 -15.42 8.17 13.18
N GLU A 120 -14.37 8.32 12.33
CA GLU A 120 -13.87 7.28 11.44
C GLU A 120 -13.53 5.98 12.17
N PRO A 121 -12.84 5.96 13.35
CA PRO A 121 -12.55 4.72 14.07
C PRO A 121 -13.82 3.96 14.49
N SER A 122 -14.87 4.66 14.91
CA SER A 122 -16.16 4.05 15.30
C SER A 122 -16.91 3.50 14.09
N HIS A 123 -17.00 4.27 13.01
CA HIS A 123 -17.61 3.84 11.75
C HIS A 123 -16.90 2.61 11.16
N LEU A 124 -15.56 2.57 11.25
CA LEU A 124 -14.77 1.42 10.83
C LEU A 124 -15.12 0.17 11.63
N ALA A 125 -15.12 0.25 12.96
CA ALA A 125 -15.42 -0.85 13.84
C ALA A 125 -16.84 -1.42 13.64
N GLU A 126 -17.84 -0.54 13.48
CA GLU A 126 -19.21 -0.89 13.19
C GLU A 126 -19.36 -1.58 11.82
N THR A 127 -18.66 -1.07 10.81
CA THR A 127 -18.69 -1.65 9.46
C THR A 127 -18.07 -3.04 9.44
N ILE A 128 -16.94 -3.24 10.11
CA ILE A 128 -16.28 -4.54 10.27
C ILE A 128 -17.23 -5.54 10.93
N LYS A 129 -17.93 -5.14 12.00
CA LYS A 129 -18.94 -5.94 12.68
C LYS A 129 -20.12 -6.30 11.78
N ALA A 130 -20.65 -5.31 11.08
CA ALA A 130 -21.79 -5.52 10.16
C ALA A 130 -21.43 -6.45 8.99
N MET A 131 -20.16 -6.49 8.59
CA MET A 131 -19.63 -7.40 7.58
C MET A 131 -19.32 -8.81 8.13
N GLY A 132 -19.24 -8.98 9.44
CA GLY A 132 -18.88 -10.24 10.09
C GLY A 132 -17.47 -10.71 9.77
N LEU A 133 -16.51 -9.77 9.64
CA LEU A 133 -15.12 -10.09 9.32
C LEU A 133 -14.43 -10.77 10.51
N ARG A 134 -13.55 -11.71 10.21
CA ARG A 134 -12.64 -12.34 11.17
C ARG A 134 -11.20 -11.84 11.03
N TYR A 135 -10.89 -11.29 9.87
CA TYR A 135 -9.60 -10.69 9.54
C TYR A 135 -9.83 -9.36 8.81
N VAL A 136 -9.11 -8.33 9.19
CA VAL A 136 -9.22 -7.02 8.54
C VAL A 136 -7.84 -6.45 8.26
N VAL A 137 -7.68 -5.84 7.08
CA VAL A 137 -6.50 -5.02 6.77
C VAL A 137 -6.89 -3.55 6.85
N ILE A 138 -6.21 -2.80 7.69
CA ILE A 138 -6.36 -1.36 7.83
C ILE A 138 -5.08 -0.69 7.29
N THR A 139 -5.22 0.16 6.31
CA THR A 139 -4.13 0.96 5.77
C THR A 139 -4.48 2.44 5.80
N SER A 140 -3.56 3.29 5.40
CA SER A 140 -3.80 4.74 5.36
C SER A 140 -3.15 5.40 4.15
N VAL A 141 -3.53 6.65 3.92
CA VAL A 141 -2.70 7.61 3.17
C VAL A 141 -1.52 8.07 4.02
N ASP A 142 -0.43 8.54 3.41
CA ASP A 142 0.63 9.24 4.17
C ASP A 142 0.09 10.58 4.69
N ARG A 143 0.35 10.86 5.95
CA ARG A 143 -0.05 12.07 6.68
C ARG A 143 1.18 12.77 7.26
N ASP A 144 2.13 13.13 6.37
CA ASP A 144 3.33 13.91 6.78
C ASP A 144 2.99 15.28 7.38
N ASP A 145 1.74 15.71 7.31
CA ASP A 145 1.20 16.92 7.94
C ASP A 145 0.91 16.75 9.44
N LEU A 146 0.76 15.50 9.93
CA LEU A 146 0.54 15.19 11.34
C LEU A 146 1.86 15.00 12.09
N ARG A 147 1.89 15.34 13.39
CA ARG A 147 3.09 15.28 14.21
C ARG A 147 3.58 13.86 14.47
N ASP A 148 2.67 12.91 14.51
CA ASP A 148 2.87 11.47 14.72
C ASP A 148 2.77 10.65 13.43
N GLY A 149 2.55 11.31 12.27
CA GLY A 149 2.32 10.64 10.99
C GLY A 149 1.00 9.86 10.93
N GLY A 150 0.10 10.04 11.90
CA GLY A 150 -1.19 9.36 12.00
C GLY A 150 -1.19 8.11 12.87
N ALA A 151 -0.13 7.87 13.65
CA ALA A 151 -0.01 6.68 14.52
C ALA A 151 -1.13 6.61 15.55
N ALA A 152 -1.49 7.72 16.21
CA ALA A 152 -2.58 7.76 17.18
C ALA A 152 -3.93 7.37 16.56
N HIS A 153 -4.18 7.77 15.32
CA HIS A 153 -5.41 7.40 14.63
C HIS A 153 -5.46 5.89 14.28
N PHE A 154 -4.32 5.27 13.96
CA PHE A 154 -4.24 3.81 13.82
C PHE A 154 -4.57 3.11 15.14
N VAL A 155 -3.99 3.55 16.24
CA VAL A 155 -4.24 2.99 17.58
C VAL A 155 -5.74 3.07 17.91
N GLU A 156 -6.36 4.23 17.73
CA GLU A 156 -7.79 4.41 17.97
C GLU A 156 -8.66 3.47 17.09
N CYS A 157 -8.28 3.29 15.82
CA CYS A 157 -8.96 2.35 14.93
C CYS A 157 -8.82 0.91 15.41
N ILE A 158 -7.64 0.49 15.87
CA ILE A 158 -7.39 -0.86 16.40
C ILE A 158 -8.21 -1.09 17.67
N GLU A 159 -8.15 -0.17 18.63
CA GLU A 159 -8.87 -0.27 19.90
C GLU A 159 -10.38 -0.37 19.70
N LYS A 160 -10.97 0.57 18.94
CA LYS A 160 -12.42 0.56 18.64
C LYS A 160 -12.83 -0.72 17.93
N THR A 161 -12.01 -1.19 16.99
CA THR A 161 -12.28 -2.43 16.25
C THR A 161 -12.27 -3.63 17.18
N ARG A 162 -11.29 -3.79 18.05
CA ARG A 162 -11.19 -4.89 19.03
C ARG A 162 -12.30 -4.86 20.07
N ILE A 163 -12.65 -3.69 20.59
CA ILE A 163 -13.76 -3.53 21.56
C ILE A 163 -15.07 -4.06 20.96
N LEU A 164 -15.33 -3.74 19.70
CA LEU A 164 -16.61 -4.13 19.07
C LEU A 164 -16.56 -5.53 18.42
N ASN A 165 -15.37 -6.04 18.13
CA ASN A 165 -15.11 -7.31 17.46
C ASN A 165 -13.95 -8.05 18.19
N PRO A 166 -14.17 -8.66 19.35
CA PRO A 166 -13.10 -9.17 20.22
C PRO A 166 -12.25 -10.30 19.61
N ASP A 167 -12.80 -11.07 18.67
CA ASP A 167 -12.13 -12.23 18.05
C ASP A 167 -11.48 -11.88 16.68
N ILE A 168 -11.40 -10.58 16.33
CA ILE A 168 -10.87 -10.16 15.04
C ILE A 168 -9.34 -10.12 15.01
N GLU A 169 -8.76 -10.62 13.95
CA GLU A 169 -7.34 -10.41 13.63
C GLU A 169 -7.18 -9.13 12.80
N ILE A 170 -6.22 -8.28 13.18
CA ILE A 170 -5.99 -6.98 12.58
C ILE A 170 -4.58 -6.91 11.99
N GLU A 171 -4.49 -6.82 10.66
CA GLU A 171 -3.27 -6.41 9.96
C GLU A 171 -3.34 -4.90 9.72
N ILE A 172 -2.24 -4.18 10.02
CA ILE A 172 -2.10 -2.79 9.60
C ILE A 172 -1.02 -2.67 8.54
N LEU A 173 -1.29 -1.91 7.48
CA LEU A 173 -0.30 -1.51 6.48
C LEU A 173 0.00 -0.01 6.66
N VAL A 174 1.14 0.27 7.27
CA VAL A 174 1.51 1.61 7.71
C VAL A 174 2.39 2.35 6.69
N PRO A 175 2.39 3.71 6.69
CA PRO A 175 3.39 4.52 6.00
C PRO A 175 4.76 4.38 6.66
N ASP A 176 5.81 4.99 6.08
CA ASP A 176 7.17 4.97 6.66
C ASP A 176 7.35 5.94 7.86
N PHE A 177 6.32 6.64 8.29
CA PHE A 177 6.34 7.66 9.36
C PHE A 177 7.54 8.61 9.26
N ARG A 178 7.83 9.09 8.10
CA ARG A 178 9.00 9.89 7.74
C ARG A 178 9.35 10.96 8.78
N GLY A 179 10.53 10.80 9.42
CA GLY A 179 11.02 11.70 10.45
C GLY A 179 10.26 11.66 11.78
N ARG A 180 9.36 10.67 11.97
CA ARG A 180 8.49 10.53 13.16
C ARG A 180 8.45 9.10 13.68
N MET A 181 9.36 8.23 13.24
CA MET A 181 9.35 6.80 13.57
C MET A 181 9.34 6.56 15.09
N ASP A 182 10.16 7.30 15.84
CA ASP A 182 10.24 7.11 17.31
C ASP A 182 8.89 7.35 17.97
N VAL A 183 8.27 8.49 17.67
CA VAL A 183 6.97 8.87 18.22
C VAL A 183 5.87 7.90 17.75
N ALA A 184 5.89 7.51 16.47
CA ALA A 184 4.89 6.61 15.91
C ALA A 184 4.97 5.22 16.54
N LEU A 185 6.16 4.65 16.72
CA LEU A 185 6.35 3.34 17.34
C LEU A 185 5.97 3.35 18.83
N GLU A 186 6.30 4.43 19.55
CA GLU A 186 5.90 4.60 20.96
C GLU A 186 4.37 4.59 21.10
N ILE A 187 3.66 5.34 20.24
CA ILE A 187 2.19 5.37 20.26
C ILE A 187 1.60 4.00 19.88
N MET A 188 2.15 3.33 18.85
CA MET A 188 1.66 2.01 18.42
C MET A 188 1.86 0.90 19.46
N HIS A 189 2.72 1.12 20.44
CA HIS A 189 2.87 0.22 21.57
C HIS A 189 1.61 0.11 22.44
N GLU A 190 0.74 1.12 22.42
CA GLU A 190 -0.51 1.13 23.21
C GLU A 190 -1.51 0.09 22.71
N ALA A 191 -1.60 -0.14 21.37
CA ALA A 191 -2.47 -1.13 20.76
C ALA A 191 -1.79 -1.81 19.57
N PRO A 192 -0.86 -2.76 19.78
CA PRO A 192 -0.18 -3.45 18.69
C PRO A 192 -1.17 -4.28 17.85
N PRO A 193 -1.00 -4.34 16.50
CA PRO A 193 -1.79 -5.20 15.63
C PRO A 193 -1.38 -6.68 15.77
N ASP A 194 -2.07 -7.57 15.06
CA ASP A 194 -1.68 -8.97 14.93
C ASP A 194 -0.63 -9.17 13.82
N VAL A 195 -0.67 -8.31 12.77
CA VAL A 195 0.35 -8.24 11.73
C VAL A 195 0.71 -6.79 11.45
N PHE A 196 2.01 -6.47 11.57
CA PHE A 196 2.55 -5.15 11.24
C PHE A 196 3.19 -5.16 9.85
N ASN A 197 2.59 -4.47 8.90
CA ASN A 197 3.00 -4.44 7.50
C ASN A 197 3.49 -3.06 7.10
N HIS A 198 4.66 -3.01 6.43
CA HIS A 198 5.14 -1.85 5.70
C HIS A 198 5.82 -2.32 4.41
N ASN A 199 5.29 -1.91 3.27
CA ASN A 199 5.85 -2.32 1.98
C ASN A 199 7.12 -1.53 1.63
N LEU A 200 8.18 -2.23 1.24
CA LEU A 200 9.34 -1.61 0.60
C LEU A 200 9.04 -1.17 -0.84
N GLU A 201 8.08 -1.80 -1.50
CA GLU A 201 7.56 -1.53 -2.84
C GLU A 201 8.53 -1.84 -3.98
N THR A 202 9.83 -1.54 -3.83
CA THR A 202 10.85 -1.75 -4.86
C THR A 202 12.26 -1.86 -4.27
N ILE A 203 13.24 -2.10 -5.15
CA ILE A 203 14.67 -2.22 -4.80
C ILE A 203 15.34 -0.86 -4.55
N PRO A 204 16.47 -0.79 -3.82
CA PRO A 204 17.15 0.47 -3.44
C PRO A 204 17.43 1.40 -4.61
N ARG A 205 17.93 0.87 -5.74
CA ARG A 205 18.26 1.65 -6.94
C ARG A 205 17.06 2.41 -7.50
N LEU A 206 15.85 1.87 -7.35
CA LEU A 206 14.62 2.46 -7.88
C LEU A 206 13.87 3.35 -6.88
N TYR A 207 14.34 3.46 -5.62
CA TYR A 207 13.62 4.21 -4.58
C TYR A 207 13.34 5.66 -4.97
N LYS A 208 14.35 6.38 -5.47
CA LYS A 208 14.18 7.78 -5.90
C LYS A 208 13.15 7.95 -7.01
N GLN A 209 13.03 6.94 -7.89
CA GLN A 209 12.08 6.94 -8.99
C GLN A 209 10.67 6.54 -8.56
N CYS A 210 10.54 5.52 -7.72
CA CYS A 210 9.25 4.93 -7.34
C CYS A 210 8.66 5.58 -6.09
N ARG A 211 9.51 5.88 -5.08
CA ARG A 211 9.11 6.43 -3.78
C ARG A 211 9.88 7.73 -3.47
N PRO A 212 9.71 8.80 -4.27
CA PRO A 212 10.43 10.05 -4.04
C PRO A 212 10.10 10.62 -2.67
N GLY A 213 11.13 10.75 -1.84
CA GLY A 213 11.02 11.23 -0.47
C GLY A 213 10.88 10.16 0.61
N SER A 214 10.89 8.87 0.25
CA SER A 214 11.09 7.74 1.17
C SER A 214 12.56 7.30 1.15
N ASP A 215 12.97 6.58 2.19
CA ASP A 215 14.31 6.01 2.33
C ASP A 215 14.20 4.50 2.55
N TYR A 216 15.07 3.74 1.86
CA TYR A 216 15.05 2.29 1.88
C TYR A 216 15.45 1.72 3.25
N GLN A 217 16.55 2.22 3.80
CA GLN A 217 17.03 1.75 5.10
C GLN A 217 16.06 2.14 6.22
N TRP A 218 15.53 3.35 6.17
CA TRP A 218 14.47 3.78 7.10
C TRP A 218 13.24 2.86 7.10
N SER A 219 12.84 2.38 5.92
CA SER A 219 11.70 1.45 5.79
C SER A 219 12.02 0.08 6.41
N LEU A 220 13.25 -0.41 6.25
CA LEU A 220 13.72 -1.65 6.91
C LEU A 220 13.83 -1.47 8.43
N ASP A 221 14.40 -0.35 8.86
CA ASP A 221 14.56 -0.03 10.28
C ASP A 221 13.22 0.08 11.00
N LEU A 222 12.19 0.60 10.34
CA LEU A 222 10.82 0.64 10.88
C LEU A 222 10.32 -0.77 11.26
N LEU A 223 10.44 -1.73 10.33
CA LEU A 223 10.02 -3.11 10.56
C LEU A 223 10.82 -3.79 11.67
N LYS A 224 12.16 -3.63 11.63
CA LYS A 224 13.06 -4.19 12.63
C LYS A 224 12.78 -3.67 14.03
N ARG A 225 12.65 -2.36 14.17
CA ARG A 225 12.40 -1.71 15.46
C ARG A 225 11.03 -2.08 16.03
N PHE A 226 10.01 -2.17 15.19
CA PHE A 226 8.72 -2.67 15.62
C PHE A 226 8.83 -4.12 16.12
N LYS A 227 9.51 -5.00 15.39
CA LYS A 227 9.71 -6.41 15.78
C LYS A 227 10.50 -6.56 17.08
N GLN A 228 11.45 -5.69 17.34
CA GLN A 228 12.23 -5.69 18.59
C GLN A 228 11.37 -5.37 19.82
N THR A 229 10.38 -4.50 19.68
CA THR A 229 9.46 -4.12 20.78
C THR A 229 8.27 -5.06 20.89
N HIS A 230 7.89 -5.73 19.79
CA HIS A 230 6.75 -6.66 19.70
C HIS A 230 7.19 -7.98 19.04
N PRO A 231 8.00 -8.80 19.70
CA PRO A 231 8.55 -10.03 19.11
C PRO A 231 7.47 -11.07 18.75
N GLU A 232 6.30 -11.00 19.37
CA GLU A 232 5.15 -11.88 19.12
C GLU A 232 4.37 -11.49 17.86
N VAL A 233 4.39 -10.21 17.45
CA VAL A 233 3.65 -9.70 16.31
C VAL A 233 4.38 -10.04 15.01
N ALA A 234 3.70 -10.61 14.03
CA ALA A 234 4.28 -10.90 12.74
C ALA A 234 4.58 -9.61 11.96
N THR A 235 5.77 -9.54 11.35
CA THR A 235 6.14 -8.43 10.45
C THR A 235 6.02 -8.85 9.00
N LYS A 236 5.50 -7.96 8.18
CA LYS A 236 5.22 -8.20 6.76
C LYS A 236 5.74 -7.09 5.88
N SER A 237 6.19 -7.44 4.68
CA SER A 237 6.56 -6.48 3.64
C SER A 237 6.25 -7.00 2.25
N GLY A 238 6.33 -6.13 1.25
CA GLY A 238 6.05 -6.51 -0.13
C GLY A 238 6.81 -5.69 -1.16
N LEU A 239 6.96 -6.31 -2.34
CA LEU A 239 7.56 -5.70 -3.53
C LEU A 239 6.61 -5.81 -4.71
N MET A 240 6.61 -4.77 -5.54
CA MET A 240 6.05 -4.79 -6.88
C MET A 240 7.16 -5.09 -7.89
N LEU A 241 6.95 -6.07 -8.75
CA LEU A 241 7.89 -6.47 -9.79
C LEU A 241 7.46 -5.94 -11.16
N GLY A 242 8.43 -5.63 -12.02
CA GLY A 242 8.20 -5.10 -13.36
C GLY A 242 8.41 -3.59 -13.48
N LEU A 243 9.13 -2.98 -12.52
CA LEU A 243 9.53 -1.57 -12.52
C LEU A 243 10.97 -1.34 -13.05
N GLY A 244 11.66 -2.41 -13.48
CA GLY A 244 13.02 -2.39 -14.01
C GLY A 244 14.08 -3.01 -13.09
N GLU A 245 13.66 -3.68 -12.03
CA GLU A 245 14.51 -4.52 -11.18
C GLU A 245 14.92 -5.81 -11.89
N SER A 246 16.08 -6.34 -11.56
CA SER A 246 16.49 -7.69 -11.91
C SER A 246 16.09 -8.68 -10.81
N LYS A 247 15.95 -9.97 -11.15
CA LYS A 247 15.68 -11.04 -10.19
C LYS A 247 16.73 -11.09 -9.06
N HIS A 248 18.00 -10.87 -9.40
CA HIS A 248 19.08 -10.83 -8.41
C HIS A 248 18.88 -9.71 -7.38
N GLU A 249 18.53 -8.49 -7.84
CA GLU A 249 18.25 -7.36 -6.93
C GLU A 249 17.05 -7.64 -6.02
N VAL A 250 16.02 -8.34 -6.53
CA VAL A 250 14.87 -8.76 -5.69
C VAL A 250 15.33 -9.72 -4.59
N ILE A 251 16.18 -10.71 -4.92
CA ILE A 251 16.70 -11.67 -3.94
C ILE A 251 17.55 -10.96 -2.87
N GLU A 252 18.36 -9.96 -3.24
CA GLU A 252 19.13 -9.18 -2.26
C GLU A 252 18.19 -8.41 -1.30
N VAL A 253 17.11 -7.82 -1.82
CA VAL A 253 16.10 -7.16 -0.95
C VAL A 253 15.40 -8.18 -0.04
N MET A 254 15.13 -9.39 -0.51
CA MET A 254 14.57 -10.46 0.34
C MET A 254 15.53 -10.82 1.49
N LYS A 255 16.84 -10.86 1.24
CA LYS A 255 17.86 -11.07 2.28
C LYS A 255 17.89 -9.90 3.27
N ASP A 256 17.86 -8.66 2.78
CA ASP A 256 17.79 -7.47 3.62
C ASP A 256 16.54 -7.50 4.53
N MET A 257 15.38 -7.87 4.00
CA MET A 257 14.15 -8.04 4.78
C MET A 257 14.34 -9.08 5.90
N ARG A 258 14.94 -10.25 5.61
CA ARG A 258 15.22 -11.29 6.62
C ARG A 258 16.20 -10.80 7.70
N ALA A 259 17.23 -10.03 7.32
CA ALA A 259 18.17 -9.42 8.25
C ALA A 259 17.52 -8.35 9.16
N HIS A 260 16.31 -7.91 8.80
CA HIS A 260 15.48 -6.97 9.54
C HIS A 260 14.23 -7.62 10.15
N ASP A 261 14.27 -8.95 10.36
CA ASP A 261 13.23 -9.74 11.02
C ASP A 261 11.85 -9.69 10.36
N VAL A 262 11.79 -9.45 9.05
CA VAL A 262 10.54 -9.55 8.29
C VAL A 262 10.17 -11.01 8.11
N GLU A 263 9.00 -11.42 8.58
CA GLU A 263 8.55 -12.81 8.60
C GLU A 263 7.67 -13.19 7.42
N MET A 264 6.93 -12.23 6.86
CA MET A 264 6.00 -12.46 5.76
C MET A 264 6.35 -11.61 4.54
N LEU A 265 6.27 -12.20 3.35
CA LEU A 265 6.63 -11.54 2.09
C LEU A 265 5.52 -11.63 1.07
N THR A 266 5.25 -10.51 0.37
CA THR A 266 4.38 -10.49 -0.81
C THR A 266 5.13 -9.98 -2.03
N LEU A 267 5.04 -10.73 -3.14
CA LEU A 267 5.61 -10.37 -4.44
C LEU A 267 4.49 -10.32 -5.49
N GLY A 268 4.26 -9.18 -6.10
CA GLY A 268 3.19 -9.00 -7.09
C GLY A 268 3.63 -8.21 -8.30
N GLN A 269 2.99 -8.42 -9.45
CA GLN A 269 3.28 -7.64 -10.67
C GLN A 269 2.81 -6.19 -10.51
N TYR A 270 3.68 -5.24 -10.79
CA TYR A 270 3.27 -3.85 -10.99
C TYR A 270 2.36 -3.73 -12.21
N LEU A 271 1.21 -3.09 -12.01
CA LEU A 271 0.28 -2.75 -13.10
C LEU A 271 0.10 -1.24 -13.16
N GLN A 272 0.45 -0.64 -14.29
CA GLN A 272 0.37 0.81 -14.50
C GLN A 272 -1.09 1.30 -14.38
N PRO A 273 -1.44 2.15 -13.40
CA PRO A 273 -2.82 2.61 -13.21
C PRO A 273 -3.32 3.49 -14.36
N SER A 274 -2.50 4.37 -14.87
CA SER A 274 -2.82 5.23 -16.03
C SER A 274 -1.57 5.55 -16.85
N LYS A 275 -1.77 6.12 -18.03
CA LYS A 275 -0.68 6.53 -18.95
C LYS A 275 0.30 7.57 -18.34
N HIS A 276 0.00 8.13 -17.20
CA HIS A 276 0.84 9.14 -16.54
C HIS A 276 1.75 8.55 -15.46
N HIS A 277 1.42 7.37 -14.96
CA HIS A 277 2.22 6.66 -13.95
C HIS A 277 3.47 6.01 -14.55
N LEU A 278 4.34 5.47 -13.70
CA LEU A 278 5.51 4.73 -14.15
C LEU A 278 5.10 3.63 -15.14
N PRO A 279 5.82 3.46 -16.25
CA PRO A 279 5.55 2.38 -17.18
C PRO A 279 5.84 1.02 -16.54
N VAL A 280 5.20 -0.02 -17.08
CA VAL A 280 5.64 -1.40 -16.84
C VAL A 280 6.85 -1.65 -17.73
N GLU A 281 8.00 -1.97 -17.12
CA GLU A 281 9.25 -2.26 -17.84
C GLU A 281 9.29 -3.71 -18.33
N ARG A 282 8.66 -4.63 -17.60
CA ARG A 282 8.45 -6.02 -18.00
C ARG A 282 7.24 -6.64 -17.29
N TYR A 283 6.63 -7.63 -17.90
CA TYR A 283 5.73 -8.55 -17.21
C TYR A 283 6.53 -9.79 -16.80
N VAL A 284 6.56 -10.05 -15.51
CA VAL A 284 7.28 -11.18 -14.91
C VAL A 284 6.50 -12.46 -15.18
N ASP A 285 7.18 -13.50 -15.66
CA ASP A 285 6.56 -14.78 -15.93
C ASP A 285 6.11 -15.48 -14.63
N PRO A 286 5.01 -16.25 -14.66
CA PRO A 286 4.55 -17.00 -13.49
C PRO A 286 5.62 -17.90 -12.90
N GLU A 287 6.44 -18.55 -13.74
CA GLU A 287 7.55 -19.41 -13.30
C GLU A 287 8.61 -18.64 -12.49
N GLU A 288 8.87 -17.36 -12.81
CA GLU A 288 9.79 -16.54 -12.00
C GLU A 288 9.17 -16.21 -10.63
N PHE A 289 7.86 -16.04 -10.54
CA PHE A 289 7.17 -15.90 -9.25
C PHE A 289 7.28 -17.17 -8.41
N ASP A 290 7.13 -18.36 -9.03
CA ASP A 290 7.28 -19.65 -8.36
C ASP A 290 8.73 -19.86 -7.87
N GLU A 291 9.73 -19.43 -8.64
CA GLU A 291 11.13 -19.48 -8.22
C GLU A 291 11.40 -18.55 -7.04
N LEU A 292 10.88 -17.31 -7.08
CA LEU A 292 11.02 -16.35 -5.99
C LEU A 292 10.30 -16.83 -4.72
N TYR A 293 9.17 -17.50 -4.85
CA TYR A 293 8.50 -18.18 -3.74
C TYR A 293 9.43 -19.17 -3.04
N LYS A 294 10.05 -20.08 -3.81
CA LYS A 294 10.99 -21.09 -3.27
C LYS A 294 12.18 -20.43 -2.58
N VAL A 295 12.79 -19.43 -3.22
CA VAL A 295 13.90 -18.67 -2.63
C VAL A 295 13.47 -18.00 -1.33
N GLY A 296 12.26 -17.45 -1.26
CA GLY A 296 11.74 -16.85 -0.03
C GLY A 296 11.60 -17.85 1.10
N MET A 297 11.07 -19.04 0.82
CA MET A 297 10.95 -20.10 1.80
C MET A 297 12.34 -20.60 2.27
N GLU A 298 13.31 -20.74 1.35
CA GLU A 298 14.69 -21.09 1.68
C GLU A 298 15.41 -20.04 2.52
N LEU A 299 15.11 -18.76 2.33
CA LEU A 299 15.63 -17.65 3.14
C LEU A 299 15.00 -17.60 4.54
N GLY A 300 13.99 -18.42 4.82
CA GLY A 300 13.36 -18.53 6.14
C GLY A 300 12.22 -17.53 6.41
N PHE A 301 11.57 -17.01 5.36
CA PHE A 301 10.27 -16.36 5.58
C PHE A 301 9.27 -17.40 6.08
N LYS A 302 8.42 -17.03 7.04
CA LYS A 302 7.35 -17.92 7.53
C LYS A 302 6.27 -18.13 6.47
N HIS A 303 5.93 -17.05 5.76
CA HIS A 303 4.93 -17.06 4.69
C HIS A 303 5.39 -16.21 3.52
N VAL A 304 5.22 -16.73 2.31
CA VAL A 304 5.50 -16.03 1.06
C VAL A 304 4.27 -16.14 0.17
N ALA A 305 3.76 -15.01 -0.28
CA ALA A 305 2.76 -14.96 -1.35
C ALA A 305 3.41 -14.33 -2.59
N SER A 306 3.52 -15.10 -3.67
CA SER A 306 4.24 -14.71 -4.88
C SER A 306 3.44 -15.05 -6.13
N GLY A 307 3.05 -14.04 -6.91
CA GLY A 307 2.27 -14.28 -8.13
C GLY A 307 1.82 -12.99 -8.82
N PRO A 308 1.46 -13.06 -10.11
CA PRO A 308 1.15 -11.87 -10.91
C PRO A 308 0.04 -10.99 -10.35
N MET A 309 -0.95 -11.59 -9.70
CA MET A 309 -2.11 -10.88 -9.15
C MET A 309 -2.02 -10.64 -7.64
N VAL A 310 -0.95 -11.10 -6.98
CA VAL A 310 -0.72 -10.89 -5.54
C VAL A 310 -0.61 -9.40 -5.22
N ARG A 311 -1.18 -9.01 -4.10
CA ARG A 311 -1.09 -7.69 -3.46
C ARG A 311 -0.94 -7.90 -1.95
N SER A 312 -0.42 -6.92 -1.23
CA SER A 312 -0.19 -7.04 0.23
C SER A 312 -1.41 -7.52 1.00
N SER A 313 -2.61 -7.10 0.60
CA SER A 313 -3.87 -7.47 1.26
C SER A 313 -4.73 -8.46 0.49
N TYR A 314 -4.23 -9.02 -0.61
CA TYR A 314 -4.97 -10.02 -1.39
C TYR A 314 -4.94 -11.37 -0.69
N HIS A 315 -6.10 -11.85 -0.20
CA HIS A 315 -6.20 -13.02 0.68
C HIS A 315 -5.27 -12.92 1.91
N ALA A 316 -5.26 -11.75 2.57
CA ALA A 316 -4.35 -11.50 3.68
C ALA A 316 -4.58 -12.45 4.86
N ASP A 317 -5.82 -12.86 5.11
CA ASP A 317 -6.21 -13.90 6.05
C ASP A 317 -5.49 -15.24 5.76
N LEU A 318 -5.57 -15.71 4.52
CA LEU A 318 -4.90 -16.94 4.09
C LEU A 318 -3.36 -16.79 4.08
N GLN A 319 -2.87 -15.58 3.75
CA GLN A 319 -1.43 -15.30 3.84
C GLN A 319 -0.93 -15.37 5.28
N ALA A 320 -1.69 -14.81 6.24
CA ALA A 320 -1.31 -14.81 7.65
C ALA A 320 -1.23 -16.22 8.24
N HIS A 321 -2.07 -17.14 7.74
CA HIS A 321 -2.10 -18.54 8.18
C HIS A 321 -1.28 -19.49 7.31
N GLY A 322 -0.58 -19.00 6.27
CA GLY A 322 0.24 -19.82 5.38
C GLY A 322 -0.55 -20.71 4.41
N GLU A 323 -1.82 -20.39 4.18
CA GLU A 323 -2.73 -21.15 3.31
C GLU A 323 -2.76 -20.61 1.87
N PHE A 324 -2.01 -19.54 1.59
CA PHE A 324 -1.98 -18.87 0.29
C PHE A 324 -0.55 -18.56 -0.14
N SER A 325 -0.15 -19.11 -1.27
CA SER A 325 1.19 -18.89 -1.87
C SER A 325 1.19 -17.99 -3.11
N GLY A 326 0.03 -17.78 -3.79
CA GLY A 326 -0.05 -16.92 -4.97
C GLY A 326 -0.85 -17.51 -6.12
#